data_322abb7e3f9b439a0b34f6c76803ba59
#
_entry.id   322abb7e3f9b439a0b34f6c76803ba59
#
_cell.length_a   1.000
_cell.length_b   1.000
_cell.length_c   1.000
_cell.angle_alpha   90.00
_cell.angle_beta   90.00
_cell.angle_gamma   90.00
#
_symmetry.space_group_name_H-M   'P 1'
#
loop_
_entity.id
_entity.type
_entity.pdbx_description
1 polymer ?
#
loop_
_entity_poly.entity_id
_entity_poly.type
_entity_poly.pdbx_seq_one_letter_code
_entity_poly.pdbx_strand_id
1 'polypeptide(L)'
;MLKIIYITLFFCFSSQNLFADEYFLTLRNDKVNLRQGPSFEYPIKLFYKKKFLPVLILDKFENFRKIRDHENNTGWIHISQLSKKKSAITIDDDQLIFNKPSIYSKPFAILKKGRLCKINKCKDEWCKISVEKYKGWVKKDILWGLL
;
A
#
# COMPACT_ATOMS: atom_id res chain seq x y z
N MET A 1 51.25 47.21 -0.63
CA MET A 1 50.82 46.02 0.12
C MET A 1 49.45 45.60 -0.36
N LEU A 2 49.36 44.55 -1.16
CA LEU A 2 48.13 44.07 -1.75
C LEU A 2 47.52 42.99 -0.81
N LYS A 3 46.35 43.26 -0.20
CA LYS A 3 45.67 42.30 0.65
C LYS A 3 44.84 41.35 -0.24
N ILE A 4 45.26 40.09 -0.31
CA ILE A 4 44.51 39.02 -0.98
C ILE A 4 43.39 38.58 -0.01
N ILE A 5 42.14 38.79 -0.40
CA ILE A 5 40.95 38.31 0.34
C ILE A 5 40.60 36.95 -0.26
N TYR A 6 40.79 35.87 0.52
CA TYR A 6 40.29 34.52 0.16
C TYR A 6 38.83 34.46 0.48
N ILE A 7 37.96 34.45 -0.55
CA ILE A 7 36.54 34.14 -0.43
C ILE A 7 36.43 32.62 -0.48
N THR A 8 36.25 31.99 0.68
CA THR A 8 35.88 30.57 0.78
C THR A 8 34.41 30.42 0.42
N LEU A 9 34.14 29.91 -0.78
CA LEU A 9 32.79 29.57 -1.23
C LEU A 9 32.33 28.30 -0.47
N PHE A 10 31.50 28.47 0.55
CA PHE A 10 30.91 27.37 1.30
C PHE A 10 29.77 26.78 0.46
N PHE A 11 30.05 25.68 -0.26
CA PHE A 11 29.05 24.95 -1.03
C PHE A 11 28.18 24.15 -0.06
N CYS A 12 27.04 24.71 0.37
CA CYS A 12 26.03 24.01 1.13
C CYS A 12 25.38 22.95 0.20
N PHE A 13 25.84 21.71 0.28
CA PHE A 13 25.13 20.57 -0.27
C PHE A 13 23.85 20.35 0.56
N SER A 14 22.73 20.91 0.11
CA SER A 14 21.42 20.51 0.59
C SER A 14 21.14 19.11 0.05
N SER A 15 21.30 18.09 0.89
CA SER A 15 20.81 16.75 0.63
C SER A 15 19.30 16.79 0.51
N GLN A 16 18.79 16.86 -0.71
CA GLN A 16 17.38 16.63 -0.97
C GLN A 16 17.11 15.14 -0.68
N ASN A 17 16.48 14.87 0.43
CA ASN A 17 15.89 13.56 0.67
C ASN A 17 14.79 13.35 -0.37
N LEU A 18 15.11 12.66 -1.47
CA LEU A 18 14.12 12.11 -2.37
C LEU A 18 13.38 11.01 -1.61
N PHE A 19 12.31 11.40 -0.90
CA PHE A 19 11.35 10.41 -0.46
C PHE A 19 10.68 9.87 -1.73
N ALA A 20 10.88 8.59 -2.00
CA ALA A 20 10.10 7.91 -3.01
C ALA A 20 8.63 7.98 -2.57
N ASP A 21 7.74 8.50 -3.44
CA ASP A 21 6.32 8.53 -3.14
C ASP A 21 5.84 7.11 -2.87
N GLU A 22 5.36 6.88 -1.65
CA GLU A 22 4.76 5.61 -1.27
C GLU A 22 3.44 5.43 -2.04
N TYR A 23 3.19 4.23 -2.53
CA TYR A 23 1.95 3.90 -3.24
C TYR A 23 1.60 2.43 -3.07
N PHE A 24 0.33 2.08 -3.25
CA PHE A 24 -0.12 0.71 -3.15
C PHE A 24 -0.20 0.01 -4.51
N LEU A 25 0.24 -1.24 -4.52
CA LEU A 25 -0.07 -2.24 -5.54
C LEU A 25 -0.75 -3.44 -4.89
N THR A 26 -1.22 -4.37 -5.70
CA THR A 26 -1.83 -5.62 -5.21
C THR A 26 -1.13 -6.82 -5.80
N LEU A 27 -1.20 -7.95 -5.12
CA LEU A 27 -0.67 -9.21 -5.62
C LEU A 27 -1.49 -9.69 -6.82
N ARG A 28 -0.81 -10.09 -7.89
CA ARG A 28 -1.45 -10.53 -9.14
C ARG A 28 -1.91 -11.98 -9.10
N ASN A 29 -1.15 -12.82 -8.42
CA ASN A 29 -1.29 -14.28 -8.43
C ASN A 29 -1.74 -14.81 -7.07
N ASP A 30 -2.25 -16.04 -7.05
CA ASP A 30 -2.63 -16.72 -5.82
C ASP A 30 -1.43 -17.17 -4.98
N LYS A 31 -0.25 -17.29 -5.61
CA LYS A 31 1.03 -17.51 -4.91
C LYS A 31 2.05 -16.48 -5.37
N VAL A 32 2.58 -15.71 -4.42
CA VAL A 32 3.59 -14.66 -4.65
C VAL A 32 4.70 -14.78 -3.63
N ASN A 33 5.94 -14.84 -4.09
CA ASN A 33 7.11 -14.98 -3.24
C ASN A 33 7.61 -13.60 -2.78
N LEU A 34 7.79 -13.45 -1.47
CA LEU A 34 8.51 -12.33 -0.85
C LEU A 34 9.95 -12.76 -0.60
N ARG A 35 10.92 -12.04 -1.17
CA ARG A 35 12.34 -12.36 -1.07
C ARG A 35 13.07 -11.41 -0.14
N GLN A 36 14.23 -11.85 0.34
CA GLN A 36 15.09 -11.03 1.21
C GLN A 36 15.76 -9.88 0.46
N GLY A 37 15.97 -10.00 -0.85
CA GLY A 37 16.63 -8.99 -1.69
C GLY A 37 16.06 -8.93 -3.11
N PRO A 38 16.49 -7.94 -3.91
CA PRO A 38 15.92 -7.60 -5.21
C PRO A 38 16.48 -8.45 -6.36
N SER A 39 16.54 -9.76 -6.21
CA SER A 39 16.89 -10.69 -7.28
C SER A 39 16.28 -12.08 -7.01
N PHE A 40 16.21 -12.93 -8.05
CA PHE A 40 15.71 -14.31 -7.92
C PHE A 40 16.67 -15.22 -7.14
N GLU A 41 17.91 -14.84 -6.95
CA GLU A 41 18.92 -15.58 -6.19
C GLU A 41 18.77 -15.40 -4.69
N TYR A 42 18.13 -14.32 -4.25
CA TYR A 42 17.87 -14.13 -2.83
C TYR A 42 16.84 -15.12 -2.31
N PRO A 43 17.03 -15.64 -1.08
CA PRO A 43 16.12 -16.58 -0.46
C PRO A 43 14.69 -16.03 -0.37
N ILE A 44 13.72 -16.92 -0.50
CA ILE A 44 12.32 -16.62 -0.22
C ILE A 44 12.15 -16.51 1.30
N LYS A 45 11.67 -15.38 1.76
CA LYS A 45 11.37 -15.11 3.17
C LYS A 45 10.04 -15.72 3.59
N LEU A 46 9.03 -15.50 2.77
CA LEU A 46 7.69 -16.07 2.87
C LEU A 46 6.99 -16.03 1.51
N PHE A 47 5.85 -16.67 1.39
CA PHE A 47 4.99 -16.56 0.22
C PHE A 47 3.55 -16.28 0.63
N TYR A 48 2.92 -15.40 -0.14
CA TYR A 48 1.51 -15.07 0.01
C TYR A 48 0.65 -16.07 -0.78
N LYS A 49 -0.50 -16.43 -0.22
CA LYS A 49 -1.50 -17.30 -0.88
C LYS A 49 -2.82 -16.55 -1.16
N LYS A 50 -2.78 -15.24 -1.27
CA LYS A 50 -3.99 -14.43 -1.40
C LYS A 50 -3.85 -13.40 -2.52
N LYS A 51 -4.50 -13.67 -3.66
CA LYS A 51 -4.60 -12.74 -4.78
C LYS A 51 -5.25 -11.43 -4.36
N PHE A 52 -4.82 -10.33 -4.96
CA PHE A 52 -5.27 -8.96 -4.68
C PHE A 52 -4.95 -8.44 -3.28
N LEU A 53 -4.13 -9.13 -2.49
CA LEU A 53 -3.62 -8.57 -1.24
C LEU A 53 -2.92 -7.23 -1.54
N PRO A 54 -3.29 -6.11 -0.90
CA PRO A 54 -2.58 -4.86 -1.07
C PRO A 54 -1.21 -4.92 -0.42
N VAL A 55 -0.24 -4.24 -1.01
CA VAL A 55 1.11 -4.08 -0.50
C VAL A 55 1.57 -2.65 -0.73
N LEU A 56 2.15 -2.02 0.27
CA LEU A 56 2.73 -0.69 0.17
C LEU A 56 4.11 -0.80 -0.46
N ILE A 57 4.36 -0.03 -1.51
CA ILE A 57 5.65 0.04 -2.17
C ILE A 57 6.50 1.08 -1.45
N LEU A 58 7.65 0.64 -0.95
CA LEU A 58 8.60 1.47 -0.21
C LEU A 58 9.78 1.92 -1.08
N ASP A 59 10.19 1.05 -2.04
CA ASP A 59 11.38 1.29 -2.86
C ASP A 59 11.32 0.46 -4.15
N LYS A 60 12.19 0.75 -5.08
CA LYS A 60 12.35 0.03 -6.35
C LYS A 60 13.81 -0.22 -6.66
N PHE A 61 14.10 -1.42 -7.15
CA PHE A 61 15.39 -1.76 -7.73
C PHE A 61 15.15 -2.62 -8.98
N GLU A 62 15.53 -2.13 -10.15
CA GLU A 62 15.25 -2.79 -11.43
C GLU A 62 13.79 -3.27 -11.53
N ASN A 63 13.59 -4.57 -11.75
CA ASN A 63 12.28 -5.21 -11.86
C ASN A 63 11.70 -5.67 -10.51
N PHE A 64 12.30 -5.27 -9.39
CA PHE A 64 11.82 -5.60 -8.06
C PHE A 64 11.26 -4.37 -7.33
N ARG A 65 10.31 -4.61 -6.43
CA ARG A 65 9.74 -3.60 -5.54
C ARG A 65 9.90 -4.06 -4.11
N LYS A 66 10.47 -3.18 -3.27
CA LYS A 66 10.46 -3.37 -1.83
C LYS A 66 9.08 -3.04 -1.31
N ILE A 67 8.49 -3.96 -0.58
CA ILE A 67 7.11 -3.83 -0.10
C ILE A 67 7.03 -3.93 1.42
N ARG A 68 5.93 -3.43 1.95
CA ARG A 68 5.43 -3.73 3.31
C ARG A 68 3.97 -4.17 3.19
N ASP A 69 3.61 -5.25 3.87
CA ASP A 69 2.23 -5.71 3.98
C ASP A 69 1.53 -5.13 5.23
N HIS A 70 0.25 -5.46 5.42
CA HIS A 70 -0.57 -4.98 6.55
C HIS A 70 -0.15 -5.58 7.90
N GLU A 71 0.69 -6.61 7.93
CA GLU A 71 1.27 -7.24 9.12
C GLU A 71 2.72 -6.78 9.36
N ASN A 72 3.18 -5.74 8.62
CA ASN A 72 4.55 -5.19 8.67
C ASN A 72 5.65 -6.13 8.16
N ASN A 73 5.32 -7.19 7.42
CA ASN A 73 6.35 -7.96 6.72
C ASN A 73 6.93 -7.13 5.57
N THR A 74 8.26 -7.09 5.49
CA THR A 74 8.99 -6.37 4.43
C THR A 74 9.84 -7.31 3.61
N GLY A 75 10.05 -6.98 2.36
CA GLY A 75 10.90 -7.74 1.43
C GLY A 75 10.68 -7.28 0.00
N TRP A 76 11.11 -8.11 -0.96
CA TRP A 76 11.15 -7.76 -2.37
C TRP A 76 10.26 -8.71 -3.19
N ILE A 77 9.46 -8.13 -4.09
CA ILE A 77 8.59 -8.84 -5.02
C ILE A 77 8.92 -8.39 -6.43
N HIS A 78 9.01 -9.35 -7.37
CA HIS A 78 9.19 -9.05 -8.80
C HIS A 78 7.92 -8.40 -9.38
N ILE A 79 8.08 -7.40 -10.22
CA ILE A 79 6.98 -6.58 -10.75
C ILE A 79 5.92 -7.39 -11.52
N SER A 80 6.30 -8.52 -12.13
CA SER A 80 5.36 -9.41 -12.81
C SER A 80 4.30 -10.02 -11.87
N GLN A 81 4.59 -10.07 -10.56
CA GLN A 81 3.70 -10.59 -9.54
C GLN A 81 2.82 -9.50 -8.90
N LEU A 82 2.92 -8.26 -9.37
CA LEU A 82 2.17 -7.10 -8.89
C LEU A 82 1.14 -6.62 -9.92
N SER A 83 0.11 -5.94 -9.43
CA SER A 83 -1.01 -5.42 -10.22
C SER A 83 -1.45 -4.06 -9.71
N LYS A 84 -1.99 -3.23 -10.61
CA LYS A 84 -2.59 -1.91 -10.28
C LYS A 84 -4.06 -2.00 -9.86
N LYS A 85 -4.63 -3.21 -9.74
CA LYS A 85 -6.00 -3.37 -9.24
C LYS A 85 -6.10 -2.85 -7.82
N LYS A 86 -7.19 -2.17 -7.50
CA LYS A 86 -7.38 -1.53 -6.19
C LYS A 86 -8.13 -2.46 -5.25
N SER A 87 -7.53 -2.71 -4.10
CA SER A 87 -8.12 -3.44 -2.99
C SER A 87 -7.63 -2.87 -1.67
N ALA A 88 -8.28 -3.23 -0.60
CA ALA A 88 -7.88 -2.88 0.76
C ALA A 88 -8.19 -4.02 1.72
N ILE A 89 -7.54 -4.00 2.89
CA ILE A 89 -7.85 -4.88 4.02
C ILE A 89 -8.44 -4.02 5.14
N THR A 90 -9.47 -4.54 5.79
CA THR A 90 -10.02 -3.92 7.01
C THR A 90 -9.04 -4.09 8.17
N ILE A 91 -8.74 -2.99 8.86
CA ILE A 91 -7.78 -2.97 9.98
C ILE A 91 -8.44 -3.05 11.35
N ASP A 92 -9.74 -2.78 11.42
CA ASP A 92 -10.54 -2.81 12.64
C ASP A 92 -11.66 -3.83 12.58
N ASP A 93 -12.09 -4.32 13.75
CA ASP A 93 -13.25 -5.20 13.90
C ASP A 93 -14.57 -4.43 13.89
N ASP A 94 -15.65 -5.16 13.59
CA ASP A 94 -17.05 -4.71 13.70
C ASP A 94 -17.38 -3.44 12.93
N GLN A 95 -16.77 -3.28 11.75
CA GLN A 95 -16.99 -2.13 10.90
C GLN A 95 -18.28 -2.27 10.08
N LEU A 96 -19.10 -1.23 10.09
CA LEU A 96 -20.39 -1.23 9.41
C LEU A 96 -20.27 -0.96 7.91
N ILE A 97 -21.02 -1.71 7.11
CA ILE A 97 -21.25 -1.42 5.69
C ILE A 97 -22.59 -0.70 5.56
N PHE A 98 -22.58 0.44 4.88
CA PHE A 98 -23.74 1.31 4.70
C PHE A 98 -24.25 1.27 3.24
N ASN A 99 -25.56 1.53 3.08
CA ASN A 99 -26.17 1.63 1.75
C ASN A 99 -25.73 2.89 0.99
N LYS A 100 -25.43 4.00 1.71
CA LYS A 100 -25.00 5.28 1.16
C LYS A 100 -23.77 5.78 1.92
N PRO A 101 -22.97 6.70 1.34
CA PRO A 101 -21.79 7.29 2.00
C PRO A 101 -22.19 8.31 3.07
N SER A 102 -22.83 7.85 4.13
CA SER A 102 -23.30 8.67 5.23
C SER A 102 -23.52 7.81 6.48
N ILE A 103 -23.12 8.32 7.64
CA ILE A 103 -23.36 7.70 8.94
C ILE A 103 -24.85 7.62 9.30
N TYR A 104 -25.68 8.44 8.68
CA TYR A 104 -27.15 8.44 8.85
C TYR A 104 -27.84 7.42 7.93
N SER A 105 -27.10 6.77 7.04
CA SER A 105 -27.61 5.71 6.20
C SER A 105 -27.75 4.43 6.99
N LYS A 106 -28.71 3.59 6.60
CA LYS A 106 -28.92 2.28 7.24
C LYS A 106 -27.72 1.36 6.97
N PRO A 107 -27.04 0.85 8.01
CA PRO A 107 -26.07 -0.23 7.85
C PRO A 107 -26.83 -1.55 7.59
N PHE A 108 -26.20 -2.48 6.87
CA PHE A 108 -26.79 -3.76 6.53
C PHE A 108 -25.86 -4.96 6.71
N ALA A 109 -24.57 -4.72 6.98
CA ALA A 109 -23.61 -5.79 7.26
C ALA A 109 -22.48 -5.26 8.15
N ILE A 110 -21.77 -6.20 8.77
CA ILE A 110 -20.59 -5.93 9.62
C ILE A 110 -19.38 -6.62 9.01
N LEU A 111 -18.28 -5.88 8.91
CA LEU A 111 -16.98 -6.38 8.49
C LEU A 111 -16.10 -6.67 9.70
N LYS A 112 -15.50 -7.85 9.69
CA LYS A 112 -14.43 -8.19 10.63
C LYS A 112 -13.08 -7.72 10.11
N LYS A 113 -12.14 -7.54 11.01
CA LYS A 113 -10.74 -7.26 10.71
C LYS A 113 -10.15 -8.30 9.75
N GLY A 114 -9.22 -7.86 8.89
CA GLY A 114 -8.51 -8.73 7.95
C GLY A 114 -9.31 -9.16 6.71
N ARG A 115 -10.48 -8.56 6.47
CA ARG A 115 -11.26 -8.85 5.25
C ARG A 115 -10.69 -8.10 4.06
N LEU A 116 -10.37 -8.85 3.01
CA LEU A 116 -9.95 -8.30 1.74
C LEU A 116 -11.17 -7.79 0.96
N CYS A 117 -11.15 -6.51 0.64
CA CYS A 117 -12.21 -5.81 -0.07
C CYS A 117 -11.71 -5.30 -1.41
N LYS A 118 -12.47 -5.50 -2.48
CA LYS A 118 -12.25 -4.80 -3.75
C LYS A 118 -12.76 -3.37 -3.61
N ILE A 119 -11.95 -2.40 -4.02
CA ILE A 119 -12.34 -0.99 -4.04
C ILE A 119 -13.00 -0.70 -5.40
N ASN A 120 -14.25 -0.26 -5.38
CA ASN A 120 -14.98 0.11 -6.58
C ASN A 120 -14.81 1.59 -6.90
N LYS A 121 -14.99 2.47 -5.90
CA LYS A 121 -14.74 3.91 -5.97
C LYS A 121 -14.65 4.49 -4.57
N CYS A 122 -13.95 5.61 -4.42
CA CYS A 122 -13.94 6.42 -3.20
C CYS A 122 -14.44 7.83 -3.52
N LYS A 123 -15.12 8.43 -2.55
CA LYS A 123 -15.61 9.80 -2.57
C LYS A 123 -15.45 10.36 -1.16
N ASP A 124 -14.68 11.43 -1.02
CA ASP A 124 -14.35 12.03 0.27
C ASP A 124 -13.85 10.97 1.28
N GLU A 125 -14.43 10.89 2.46
CA GLU A 125 -14.10 9.96 3.54
C GLU A 125 -14.70 8.55 3.37
N TRP A 126 -15.33 8.25 2.24
CA TRP A 126 -16.04 7.02 2.00
C TRP A 126 -15.52 6.26 0.80
N CYS A 127 -15.46 4.91 0.90
CA CYS A 127 -15.19 4.03 -0.22
C CYS A 127 -16.33 3.03 -0.41
N LYS A 128 -16.77 2.86 -1.66
CA LYS A 128 -17.65 1.78 -2.08
C LYS A 128 -16.81 0.54 -2.31
N ILE A 129 -17.07 -0.49 -1.54
CA ILE A 129 -16.35 -1.76 -1.57
C ILE A 129 -17.23 -2.90 -2.03
N SER A 130 -16.58 -3.97 -2.49
CA SER A 130 -17.20 -5.28 -2.68
C SER A 130 -16.40 -6.32 -1.89
N VAL A 131 -17.09 -7.09 -1.07
CA VAL A 131 -16.54 -8.18 -0.28
C VAL A 131 -17.52 -9.35 -0.33
N GLU A 132 -17.07 -10.49 -0.87
CA GLU A 132 -17.95 -11.64 -1.13
C GLU A 132 -19.20 -11.21 -1.94
N LYS A 133 -20.41 -11.46 -1.40
CA LYS A 133 -21.69 -11.05 -1.99
C LYS A 133 -22.16 -9.65 -1.61
N TYR A 134 -21.49 -9.00 -0.67
CA TYR A 134 -21.87 -7.69 -0.16
C TYR A 134 -21.22 -6.57 -0.95
N LYS A 135 -21.95 -5.49 -1.15
CA LYS A 135 -21.46 -4.27 -1.82
C LYS A 135 -22.07 -3.05 -1.14
N GLY A 136 -21.23 -2.17 -0.64
CA GLY A 136 -21.70 -0.99 0.06
C GLY A 136 -20.59 -0.02 0.41
N TRP A 137 -20.85 0.92 1.28
CA TRP A 137 -19.99 2.01 1.65
C TRP A 137 -19.42 1.83 3.05
N VAL A 138 -18.13 2.07 3.18
CA VAL A 138 -17.41 2.07 4.45
C VAL A 138 -16.58 3.34 4.59
N LYS A 139 -16.19 3.68 5.80
CA LYS A 139 -15.22 4.77 6.05
C LYS A 139 -13.86 4.37 5.48
N LYS A 140 -13.15 5.37 4.94
CA LYS A 140 -11.84 5.16 4.31
C LYS A 140 -10.76 4.82 5.34
N ASP A 141 -10.84 5.37 6.54
CA ASP A 141 -9.89 5.20 7.63
C ASP A 141 -9.78 3.77 8.18
N ILE A 142 -10.80 2.93 7.98
CA ILE A 142 -10.76 1.50 8.35
C ILE A 142 -10.07 0.61 7.33
N LEU A 143 -9.61 1.18 6.23
CA LEU A 143 -9.08 0.44 5.08
C LEU A 143 -7.57 0.66 4.94
N TRP A 144 -6.79 -0.39 5.00
CA TRP A 144 -5.38 -0.39 4.61
C TRP A 144 -5.23 -0.86 3.15
N GLY A 145 -4.53 -0.10 2.33
CA GLY A 145 -4.38 -0.34 0.90
C GLY A 145 -4.73 0.87 0.03
N LEU A 146 -5.01 2.01 0.67
CA LEU A 146 -5.33 3.30 0.04
C LEU A 146 -4.44 4.40 0.65
N LEU A 147 -4.05 5.38 -0.17
CA LEU A 147 -3.41 6.63 0.22
C LEU A 147 -4.35 7.80 -0.02
#